data_09e691d43f6df130021d467db4c035c4
#
_entry.id   09e691d43f6df130021d467db4c035c4
#
_cell.length_a   1.000
_cell.length_b   1.000
_cell.length_c   1.000
_cell.angle_alpha   90.00
_cell.angle_beta   90.00
_cell.angle_gamma   90.00
#
_symmetry.space_group_name_H-M   'P 1'
#
loop_
_entity.id
_entity.type
_entity.pdbx_description
1 polymer ?
#
loop_
_entity_poly.entity_id
_entity_poly.type
_entity_poly.pdbx_seq_one_letter_code
_entity_poly.pdbx_strand_id
1 'polypeptide(L)'
;MSDTLLEKFFESKRWEAAIENGVLKGIDKGELRKLCSPEVRSLLLDKIIFDKYDIAPPHQAKIPKDNGDYRIVYVNENIDRIFLSITNDMLFELLPDTIHNSCKSYQKGIGCGKVVQEVSRRICETSKGTSDVLGFKADLSKYFDSVPLKYIMQVFDHIESRIGFSSIISILRRYYMSNLCFDTEGNLIEQYQSLKQGCAVASFLADTMLYHIDSQINKLPGFYVRYSDDILYVGPEPDKAMYILKTELNKMQMKLNPKKVETLHKDKWFKFLGFTLKSNLISLSKSRIKSFQKEIEKRTIKKKNIRMSDAVRSVNRYLYYGNGEYSWATQVLPIINVDQDINTLNAFVMDCLRACQTEKKKVGGLGCVTDRGDYTILRGKGKNVKANRNKTDENIEGYYTLKCMQNSMLICRPVYETIVRELV
;
A
#
# COMPACT_ATOMS: atom_id res chain seq x y z
N MET A 1 -7.70 -39.08 1.56
CA MET A 1 -7.94 -37.92 2.42
C MET A 1 -8.53 -36.84 1.54
N SER A 2 -9.54 -36.12 2.03
CA SER A 2 -10.17 -35.02 1.29
C SER A 2 -9.17 -33.84 1.19
N ASP A 3 -9.04 -33.24 0.00
CA ASP A 3 -8.27 -31.99 -0.17
C ASP A 3 -9.15 -30.80 0.18
N THR A 4 -9.23 -30.51 1.47
CA THR A 4 -10.09 -29.46 2.03
C THR A 4 -9.82 -28.08 1.42
N LEU A 5 -8.57 -27.78 1.05
CA LEU A 5 -8.24 -26.50 0.43
C LEU A 5 -8.77 -26.43 -1.01
N LEU A 6 -8.66 -27.54 -1.76
CA LEU A 6 -9.21 -27.64 -3.11
C LEU A 6 -10.72 -27.51 -3.12
N GLU A 7 -11.43 -28.19 -2.21
CA GLU A 7 -12.89 -28.08 -2.08
C GLU A 7 -13.33 -26.64 -1.82
N LYS A 8 -12.69 -25.96 -0.87
CA LYS A 8 -12.94 -24.55 -0.54
C LYS A 8 -12.62 -23.60 -1.69
N PHE A 9 -11.58 -23.91 -2.47
CA PHE A 9 -11.18 -23.09 -3.61
C PHE A 9 -12.30 -22.99 -4.66
N PHE A 10 -13.03 -24.08 -4.90
CA PHE A 10 -14.10 -24.14 -5.88
C PHE A 10 -15.49 -23.72 -5.35
N GLU A 11 -15.59 -23.24 -4.09
CA GLU A 11 -16.83 -22.63 -3.58
C GLU A 11 -17.23 -21.42 -4.44
N SER A 12 -18.46 -21.41 -4.98
CA SER A 12 -18.94 -20.36 -5.89
C SER A 12 -18.75 -18.94 -5.37
N LYS A 13 -19.00 -18.74 -4.05
CA LYS A 13 -18.84 -17.43 -3.40
C LYS A 13 -17.44 -16.80 -3.59
N ARG A 14 -16.38 -17.59 -3.71
CA ARG A 14 -15.00 -17.08 -3.88
C ARG A 14 -14.77 -16.56 -5.28
N TRP A 15 -15.31 -17.25 -6.27
CA TRP A 15 -15.23 -16.82 -7.66
C TRP A 15 -16.11 -15.62 -7.95
N GLU A 16 -17.30 -15.54 -7.32
CA GLU A 16 -18.16 -14.37 -7.35
C GLU A 16 -17.48 -13.16 -6.72
N ALA A 17 -16.88 -13.32 -5.54
CA ALA A 17 -16.09 -12.27 -4.89
C ALA A 17 -14.91 -11.81 -5.75
N ALA A 18 -14.24 -12.71 -6.48
CA ALA A 18 -13.17 -12.35 -7.41
C ALA A 18 -13.67 -11.45 -8.55
N ILE A 19 -14.89 -11.69 -9.06
CA ILE A 19 -15.53 -10.86 -10.08
C ILE A 19 -15.90 -9.47 -9.49
N GLU A 20 -16.52 -9.45 -8.33
CA GLU A 20 -16.99 -8.21 -7.70
C GLU A 20 -15.83 -7.28 -7.29
N ASN A 21 -14.80 -7.85 -6.69
CA ASN A 21 -13.61 -7.12 -6.23
C ASN A 21 -12.69 -6.70 -7.37
N GLY A 22 -12.95 -7.13 -8.62
CA GLY A 22 -12.15 -6.77 -9.77
C GLY A 22 -10.69 -7.21 -9.63
N VAL A 23 -10.47 -8.49 -9.32
CA VAL A 23 -9.15 -9.11 -9.11
C VAL A 23 -8.14 -8.76 -10.20
N LEU A 24 -8.62 -8.63 -11.43
CA LEU A 24 -7.80 -8.31 -12.60
C LEU A 24 -7.94 -6.84 -12.97
N LYS A 25 -7.07 -5.99 -12.44
CA LYS A 25 -7.02 -4.58 -12.90
C LYS A 25 -6.70 -4.53 -14.39
N GLY A 26 -7.51 -3.77 -15.13
CA GLY A 26 -7.34 -3.57 -16.59
C GLY A 26 -8.16 -4.47 -17.47
N ILE A 27 -8.87 -5.44 -16.91
CA ILE A 27 -9.81 -6.29 -17.65
C ILE A 27 -11.25 -5.85 -17.33
N ASP A 28 -12.09 -5.84 -18.35
CA ASP A 28 -13.49 -5.52 -18.15
C ASP A 28 -14.23 -6.64 -17.37
N LYS A 29 -15.36 -6.28 -16.74
CA LYS A 29 -16.13 -7.25 -15.95
C LYS A 29 -16.74 -8.38 -16.79
N GLY A 30 -16.96 -8.16 -18.09
CA GLY A 30 -17.51 -9.18 -18.99
C GLY A 30 -16.48 -10.28 -19.26
N GLU A 31 -15.24 -9.90 -19.52
CA GLU A 31 -14.13 -10.84 -19.70
C GLU A 31 -13.85 -11.61 -18.41
N LEU A 32 -13.84 -10.92 -17.27
CA LEU A 32 -13.64 -11.55 -15.97
C LEU A 32 -14.74 -12.58 -15.66
N ARG A 33 -16.00 -12.29 -15.99
CA ARG A 33 -17.11 -13.25 -15.84
C ARG A 33 -16.93 -14.49 -16.71
N LYS A 34 -16.41 -14.35 -17.93
CA LYS A 34 -16.09 -15.50 -18.80
C LYS A 34 -15.01 -16.39 -18.20
N LEU A 35 -13.93 -15.79 -17.69
CA LEU A 35 -12.85 -16.53 -17.04
C LEU A 35 -13.27 -17.22 -15.74
N CYS A 36 -14.28 -16.70 -15.06
CA CYS A 36 -14.85 -17.27 -13.83
C CYS A 36 -16.12 -18.10 -14.09
N SER A 37 -16.43 -18.45 -15.33
CA SER A 37 -17.64 -19.21 -15.66
C SER A 37 -17.60 -20.64 -15.09
N PRO A 38 -18.76 -21.28 -14.85
CA PRO A 38 -18.82 -22.66 -14.38
C PRO A 38 -18.04 -23.65 -15.25
N GLU A 39 -18.04 -23.45 -16.57
CA GLU A 39 -17.33 -24.31 -17.52
C GLU A 39 -15.82 -24.20 -17.36
N VAL A 40 -15.29 -22.98 -17.22
CA VAL A 40 -13.85 -22.75 -16.99
C VAL A 40 -13.43 -23.32 -15.64
N ARG A 41 -14.28 -23.13 -14.60
CA ARG A 41 -14.03 -23.71 -13.27
C ARG A 41 -13.97 -25.23 -13.30
N SER A 42 -14.90 -25.89 -14.01
CA SER A 42 -14.90 -27.34 -14.17
C SER A 42 -13.64 -27.85 -14.87
N LEU A 43 -13.26 -27.20 -15.96
CA LEU A 43 -12.04 -27.54 -16.70
C LEU A 43 -10.77 -27.34 -15.86
N LEU A 44 -10.73 -26.32 -15.03
CA LEU A 44 -9.62 -26.07 -14.11
C LEU A 44 -9.57 -27.15 -13.02
N LEU A 45 -10.72 -27.52 -12.44
CA LEU A 45 -10.81 -28.57 -11.44
C LEU A 45 -10.30 -29.90 -12.03
N ASP A 46 -10.76 -30.29 -13.22
CA ASP A 46 -10.31 -31.52 -13.90
C ASP A 46 -8.79 -31.50 -14.11
N LYS A 47 -8.25 -30.39 -14.60
CA LYS A 47 -6.80 -30.26 -14.78
C LYS A 47 -6.03 -30.42 -13.45
N ILE A 48 -6.53 -29.88 -12.33
CA ILE A 48 -5.91 -30.00 -11.01
C ILE A 48 -5.99 -31.44 -10.51
N ILE A 49 -7.16 -32.08 -10.59
CA ILE A 49 -7.36 -33.47 -10.14
C ILE A 49 -6.47 -34.45 -10.92
N PHE A 50 -6.30 -34.23 -12.23
CA PHE A 50 -5.44 -35.07 -13.07
C PHE A 50 -3.97 -34.64 -13.08
N ASP A 51 -3.56 -33.71 -12.20
CA ASP A 51 -2.20 -33.14 -12.11
C ASP A 51 -1.66 -32.59 -13.45
N LYS A 52 -2.54 -31.93 -14.21
CA LYS A 52 -2.26 -31.33 -15.53
C LYS A 52 -2.28 -29.81 -15.52
N TYR A 53 -2.43 -29.20 -14.33
CA TYR A 53 -2.40 -27.75 -14.17
C TYR A 53 -1.11 -27.30 -13.52
N ASP A 54 -0.40 -26.45 -14.23
CA ASP A 54 0.73 -25.68 -13.72
C ASP A 54 0.53 -24.21 -14.03
N ILE A 55 0.98 -23.34 -13.13
CA ILE A 55 0.97 -21.91 -13.36
C ILE A 55 2.05 -21.58 -14.39
N ALA A 56 1.66 -20.86 -15.45
CA ALA A 56 2.56 -20.48 -16.52
C ALA A 56 3.69 -19.54 -16.03
N PRO A 57 4.86 -19.55 -16.69
CA PRO A 57 5.92 -18.60 -16.42
C PRO A 57 5.39 -17.15 -16.50
N PRO A 58 5.63 -16.32 -15.47
CA PRO A 58 5.11 -14.95 -15.47
C PRO A 58 5.91 -14.04 -16.40
N HIS A 59 5.30 -12.92 -16.79
CA HIS A 59 5.94 -11.87 -17.60
C HIS A 59 6.51 -10.77 -16.70
N GLN A 60 7.74 -10.34 -16.99
CA GLN A 60 8.33 -9.18 -16.33
C GLN A 60 7.70 -7.88 -16.84
N ALA A 61 7.33 -7.01 -15.90
CA ALA A 61 6.93 -5.64 -16.21
C ALA A 61 7.72 -4.63 -15.37
N LYS A 62 8.10 -3.49 -15.96
CA LYS A 62 8.84 -2.41 -15.29
C LYS A 62 7.87 -1.37 -14.76
N ILE A 63 7.85 -1.17 -13.44
CA ILE A 63 7.08 -0.09 -12.79
C ILE A 63 8.05 1.00 -12.35
N PRO A 64 7.86 2.27 -12.78
CA PRO A 64 8.75 3.36 -12.38
C PRO A 64 8.62 3.65 -10.89
N LYS A 65 9.76 3.91 -10.24
CA LYS A 65 9.85 4.41 -8.86
C LYS A 65 9.97 5.93 -8.83
N ASP A 66 9.66 6.54 -7.68
CA ASP A 66 9.75 8.00 -7.48
C ASP A 66 11.17 8.57 -7.67
N ASN A 67 12.20 7.74 -7.51
CA ASN A 67 13.62 8.11 -7.65
C ASN A 67 14.17 7.98 -9.08
N GLY A 68 13.34 7.59 -10.04
CA GLY A 68 13.75 7.38 -11.44
C GLY A 68 14.19 5.94 -11.76
N ASP A 69 14.38 5.09 -10.76
CA ASP A 69 14.62 3.65 -10.97
C ASP A 69 13.33 2.91 -11.35
N TYR A 70 13.50 1.65 -11.73
CA TYR A 70 12.37 0.75 -12.00
C TYR A 70 12.30 -0.36 -10.95
N ARG A 71 11.08 -0.86 -10.76
CA ARG A 71 10.79 -2.09 -10.04
C ARG A 71 10.34 -3.13 -11.06
N ILE A 72 10.95 -4.30 -11.02
CA ILE A 72 10.47 -5.45 -11.79
C ILE A 72 9.32 -6.09 -11.01
N VAL A 73 8.23 -6.34 -11.70
CA VAL A 73 7.10 -7.11 -11.16
C VAL A 73 6.78 -8.25 -12.13
N TYR A 74 6.23 -9.33 -11.61
CA TYR A 74 5.89 -10.54 -12.34
C TYR A 74 4.38 -10.61 -12.52
N VAL A 75 3.93 -10.60 -13.77
CA VAL A 75 2.52 -10.60 -14.15
C VAL A 75 2.18 -11.97 -14.73
N ASN A 76 1.33 -12.70 -14.06
CA ASN A 76 0.85 -14.01 -14.51
C ASN A 76 -0.25 -13.87 -15.57
N GLU A 77 -0.54 -14.95 -16.29
CA GLU A 77 -1.70 -15.08 -17.16
C GLU A 77 -3.01 -14.89 -16.38
N ASN A 78 -4.06 -14.45 -17.05
CA ASN A 78 -5.27 -14.03 -16.37
C ASN A 78 -5.92 -15.12 -15.51
N ILE A 79 -5.95 -16.36 -15.97
CA ILE A 79 -6.52 -17.47 -15.20
C ILE A 79 -5.65 -17.79 -13.96
N ASP A 80 -4.33 -17.72 -14.10
CA ASP A 80 -3.38 -17.92 -13.01
C ASP A 80 -3.47 -16.81 -11.98
N ARG A 81 -3.70 -15.56 -12.41
CA ARG A 81 -3.96 -14.43 -11.49
C ARG A 81 -5.20 -14.65 -10.66
N ILE A 82 -6.28 -15.18 -11.25
CA ILE A 82 -7.50 -15.53 -10.52
C ILE A 82 -7.19 -16.65 -9.51
N PHE A 83 -6.54 -17.72 -9.97
CA PHE A 83 -6.12 -18.84 -9.11
C PHE A 83 -5.29 -18.34 -7.92
N LEU A 84 -4.25 -17.57 -8.17
CA LEU A 84 -3.36 -17.04 -7.16
C LEU A 84 -4.06 -16.07 -6.18
N SER A 85 -5.00 -15.27 -6.68
CA SER A 85 -5.75 -14.33 -5.84
C SER A 85 -6.73 -15.03 -4.91
N ILE A 86 -7.52 -15.97 -5.42
CA ILE A 86 -8.45 -16.78 -4.60
C ILE A 86 -7.65 -17.57 -3.55
N THR A 87 -6.54 -18.18 -3.96
CA THR A 87 -5.66 -18.91 -3.05
C THR A 87 -5.11 -18.00 -1.95
N ASN A 88 -4.62 -16.82 -2.30
CA ASN A 88 -4.12 -15.86 -1.31
C ASN A 88 -5.19 -15.47 -0.28
N ASP A 89 -6.40 -15.14 -0.74
CA ASP A 89 -7.51 -14.79 0.15
C ASP A 89 -7.88 -15.94 1.08
N MET A 90 -7.84 -17.16 0.58
CA MET A 90 -8.08 -18.36 1.38
C MET A 90 -7.00 -18.59 2.44
N LEU A 91 -5.73 -18.41 2.10
CA LEU A 91 -4.63 -18.58 3.05
C LEU A 91 -4.74 -17.58 4.20
N PHE A 92 -5.05 -16.31 3.92
CA PHE A 92 -5.31 -15.30 4.97
C PHE A 92 -6.54 -15.62 5.83
N GLU A 93 -7.58 -16.22 5.24
CA GLU A 93 -8.81 -16.57 5.95
C GLU A 93 -8.64 -17.81 6.84
N LEU A 94 -7.97 -18.84 6.33
CA LEU A 94 -7.88 -20.15 6.99
C LEU A 94 -6.72 -20.26 7.97
N LEU A 95 -5.68 -19.44 7.79
CA LEU A 95 -4.43 -19.51 8.55
C LEU A 95 -4.03 -18.14 9.14
N PRO A 96 -4.96 -17.40 9.77
CA PRO A 96 -4.67 -16.06 10.29
C PRO A 96 -3.60 -16.07 11.40
N ASP A 97 -3.49 -17.16 12.14
CA ASP A 97 -2.54 -17.35 13.23
C ASP A 97 -1.12 -17.71 12.76
N THR A 98 -0.90 -17.93 11.48
CA THR A 98 0.45 -18.04 10.88
C THR A 98 1.10 -16.68 10.67
N ILE A 99 0.36 -15.60 10.83
CA ILE A 99 0.84 -14.23 10.75
C ILE A 99 0.85 -13.63 12.14
N HIS A 100 1.99 -13.11 12.57
CA HIS A 100 2.10 -12.52 13.90
C HIS A 100 1.26 -11.23 14.01
N ASN A 101 0.64 -10.98 15.16
CA ASN A 101 -0.24 -9.82 15.40
C ASN A 101 0.44 -8.46 15.20
N SER A 102 1.77 -8.38 15.30
CA SER A 102 2.52 -7.15 15.01
C SER A 102 2.71 -6.89 13.51
N CYS A 103 2.51 -7.88 12.65
CA CYS A 103 2.45 -7.70 11.21
C CYS A 103 1.07 -7.14 10.83
N LYS A 104 1.05 -6.01 10.14
CA LYS A 104 -0.18 -5.27 9.78
C LYS A 104 -0.38 -5.10 8.27
N SER A 105 0.51 -5.67 7.46
CA SER A 105 0.39 -5.62 6.00
C SER A 105 -0.68 -6.57 5.47
N TYR A 106 -1.24 -6.24 4.33
CA TYR A 106 -2.15 -7.04 3.51
C TYR A 106 -3.40 -7.61 4.21
N GLN A 107 -3.62 -7.28 5.48
CA GLN A 107 -4.77 -7.78 6.25
C GLN A 107 -6.03 -6.94 5.97
N LYS A 108 -7.17 -7.62 5.76
CA LYS A 108 -8.46 -6.96 5.54
C LYS A 108 -8.82 -6.04 6.71
N GLY A 109 -9.22 -4.81 6.41
CA GLY A 109 -9.63 -3.82 7.41
C GLY A 109 -8.49 -3.10 8.15
N ILE A 110 -7.21 -3.45 7.88
CA ILE A 110 -6.04 -2.79 8.44
C ILE A 110 -5.32 -2.02 7.32
N GLY A 111 -5.66 -0.76 7.16
CA GLY A 111 -4.96 0.13 6.22
C GLY A 111 -3.77 0.85 6.86
N CYS A 112 -2.82 1.33 6.04
CA CYS A 112 -1.66 2.12 6.47
C CYS A 112 -2.03 3.24 7.47
N GLY A 113 -3.20 3.87 7.29
CA GLY A 113 -3.65 4.96 8.14
C GLY A 113 -3.84 4.57 9.59
N LYS A 114 -4.50 3.44 9.86
CA LYS A 114 -4.69 2.93 11.22
C LYS A 114 -3.36 2.62 11.89
N VAL A 115 -2.42 2.04 11.13
CA VAL A 115 -1.08 1.72 11.64
C VAL A 115 -0.31 2.99 11.97
N VAL A 116 -0.37 4.01 11.11
CA VAL A 116 0.28 5.31 11.32
C VAL A 116 -0.28 6.03 12.56
N GLN A 117 -1.60 6.02 12.76
CA GLN A 117 -2.24 6.59 13.94
C GLN A 117 -1.81 5.86 15.22
N GLU A 118 -1.75 4.53 15.20
CA GLU A 118 -1.28 3.75 16.35
C GLU A 118 0.19 4.03 16.65
N VAL A 119 1.06 4.08 15.64
CA VAL A 119 2.48 4.46 15.79
C VAL A 119 2.60 5.85 16.40
N SER A 120 1.86 6.85 15.91
CA SER A 120 1.87 8.22 16.43
C SER A 120 1.47 8.25 17.92
N ARG A 121 0.43 7.52 18.30
CA ARG A 121 -0.01 7.39 19.70
C ARG A 121 1.09 6.79 20.57
N ARG A 122 1.73 5.69 20.15
CA ARG A 122 2.82 5.04 20.89
C ARG A 122 4.04 5.94 21.04
N ILE A 123 4.41 6.67 20.00
CA ILE A 123 5.49 7.65 20.08
C ILE A 123 5.17 8.76 21.08
N CYS A 124 3.94 9.29 21.05
CA CYS A 124 3.52 10.31 22.01
C CYS A 124 3.58 9.80 23.46
N GLU A 125 3.16 8.56 23.71
CA GLU A 125 3.24 7.91 25.03
C GLU A 125 4.70 7.76 25.49
N THR A 126 5.57 7.22 24.62
CA THR A 126 6.98 6.98 24.93
C THR A 126 7.76 8.29 25.09
N SER A 127 7.40 9.35 24.35
CA SER A 127 8.02 10.67 24.43
C SER A 127 7.86 11.36 25.80
N LYS A 128 6.94 10.91 26.64
CA LYS A 128 6.78 11.41 28.02
C LYS A 128 7.90 10.96 28.96
N GLY A 129 8.66 9.95 28.56
CA GLY A 129 9.84 9.50 29.30
C GLY A 129 11.04 10.46 29.15
N THR A 130 12.12 10.14 29.85
CA THR A 130 13.35 10.96 29.89
C THR A 130 14.30 10.72 28.72
N SER A 131 14.17 9.58 28.02
CA SER A 131 15.04 9.22 26.89
C SER A 131 14.77 10.08 25.67
N ASP A 132 15.83 10.56 24.99
CA ASP A 132 15.74 11.20 23.67
C ASP A 132 15.51 10.18 22.56
N VAL A 133 16.10 8.98 22.67
CA VAL A 133 15.92 7.90 21.71
C VAL A 133 14.65 7.14 22.06
N LEU A 134 13.71 7.13 21.09
CA LEU A 134 12.41 6.46 21.24
C LEU A 134 12.40 5.05 20.67
N GLY A 135 13.30 4.75 19.72
CA GLY A 135 13.30 3.49 19.00
C GLY A 135 14.02 3.58 17.65
N PHE A 136 13.63 2.73 16.74
CA PHE A 136 14.15 2.75 15.37
C PHE A 136 13.09 2.39 14.33
N LYS A 137 13.37 2.80 13.10
CA LYS A 137 12.71 2.32 11.89
C LYS A 137 13.75 1.65 11.00
N ALA A 138 13.37 0.56 10.34
CA ALA A 138 14.21 -0.17 9.40
C ALA A 138 13.40 -0.69 8.23
N ASP A 139 14.08 -1.03 7.12
CA ASP A 139 13.48 -1.57 5.90
C ASP A 139 14.36 -2.72 5.41
N LEU A 140 13.74 -3.78 4.91
CA LEU A 140 14.46 -4.94 4.39
C LEU A 140 15.00 -4.64 2.99
N SER A 141 16.24 -5.04 2.74
CA SER A 141 16.87 -4.83 1.44
C SER A 141 16.28 -5.79 0.41
N LYS A 142 15.59 -5.22 -0.61
CA LYS A 142 15.01 -5.99 -1.73
C LYS A 142 14.20 -7.22 -1.25
N TYR A 143 13.35 -7.03 -0.24
CA TYR A 143 12.66 -8.12 0.45
C TYR A 143 12.06 -9.14 -0.52
N PHE A 144 11.23 -8.70 -1.46
CA PHE A 144 10.56 -9.58 -2.41
C PHE A 144 11.49 -10.27 -3.43
N ASP A 145 12.73 -9.80 -3.57
CA ASP A 145 13.69 -10.33 -4.53
C ASP A 145 14.80 -11.16 -3.87
N SER A 146 14.91 -11.13 -2.53
CA SER A 146 16.08 -11.68 -1.81
C SER A 146 15.80 -12.88 -0.93
N VAL A 147 14.53 -13.28 -0.76
CA VAL A 147 14.18 -14.42 0.08
C VAL A 147 14.66 -15.73 -0.56
N PRO A 148 15.47 -16.54 0.13
CA PRO A 148 15.90 -17.83 -0.39
C PRO A 148 14.72 -18.81 -0.51
N LEU A 149 14.71 -19.61 -1.58
CA LEU A 149 13.65 -20.59 -1.89
C LEU A 149 13.33 -21.53 -0.71
N LYS A 150 14.36 -21.96 0.02
CA LYS A 150 14.18 -22.86 1.19
C LYS A 150 13.17 -22.34 2.21
N TYR A 151 13.13 -21.02 2.46
CA TYR A 151 12.20 -20.42 3.43
C TYR A 151 10.78 -20.33 2.87
N ILE A 152 10.64 -20.13 1.57
CA ILE A 152 9.34 -20.21 0.88
C ILE A 152 8.79 -21.65 1.01
N MET A 153 9.63 -22.66 0.78
CA MET A 153 9.24 -24.07 0.93
C MET A 153 8.86 -24.41 2.37
N GLN A 154 9.58 -23.89 3.37
CA GLN A 154 9.24 -24.07 4.79
C GLN A 154 7.86 -23.48 5.14
N VAL A 155 7.45 -22.36 4.52
CA VAL A 155 6.09 -21.84 4.70
C VAL A 155 5.06 -22.82 4.15
N PHE A 156 5.29 -23.40 2.98
CA PHE A 156 4.39 -24.43 2.45
C PHE A 156 4.36 -25.69 3.32
N ASP A 157 5.51 -26.15 3.86
CA ASP A 157 5.56 -27.25 4.83
C ASP A 157 4.73 -26.93 6.07
N HIS A 158 4.85 -25.70 6.57
CA HIS A 158 4.05 -25.24 7.71
C HIS A 158 2.54 -25.20 7.39
N ILE A 159 2.16 -24.72 6.21
CA ILE A 159 0.76 -24.73 5.77
C ILE A 159 0.23 -26.17 5.74
N GLU A 160 0.93 -27.10 5.09
CA GLU A 160 0.51 -28.50 5.00
C GLU A 160 0.49 -29.22 6.35
N SER A 161 1.35 -28.84 7.30
CA SER A 161 1.30 -29.35 8.67
C SER A 161 0.01 -28.96 9.41
N ARG A 162 -0.64 -27.87 9.00
CA ARG A 162 -1.86 -27.33 9.61
C ARG A 162 -3.15 -27.81 8.94
N ILE A 163 -3.14 -27.91 7.62
CA ILE A 163 -4.35 -28.23 6.84
C ILE A 163 -4.31 -29.59 6.13
N GLY A 164 -3.18 -30.30 6.21
CA GLY A 164 -2.94 -31.53 5.46
C GLY A 164 -2.47 -31.27 4.03
N PHE A 165 -2.28 -32.34 3.28
CA PHE A 165 -1.91 -32.28 1.85
C PHE A 165 -2.93 -31.50 1.03
N SER A 166 -2.44 -30.71 0.07
CA SER A 166 -3.28 -30.01 -0.89
C SER A 166 -2.64 -29.92 -2.29
N SER A 167 -3.43 -30.26 -3.30
CA SER A 167 -3.06 -30.09 -4.72
C SER A 167 -2.73 -28.63 -5.04
N ILE A 168 -3.41 -27.67 -4.41
CA ILE A 168 -3.14 -26.21 -4.55
C ILE A 168 -1.73 -25.87 -4.05
N ILE A 169 -1.34 -26.40 -2.87
CA ILE A 169 0.01 -26.18 -2.32
C ILE A 169 1.06 -26.84 -3.20
N SER A 170 0.78 -28.03 -3.74
CA SER A 170 1.68 -28.70 -4.69
C SER A 170 1.91 -27.88 -5.96
N ILE A 171 0.86 -27.26 -6.52
CA ILE A 171 0.95 -26.35 -7.66
C ILE A 171 1.79 -25.11 -7.30
N LEU A 172 1.57 -24.50 -6.13
CA LEU A 172 2.38 -23.37 -5.67
C LEU A 172 3.84 -23.74 -5.49
N ARG A 173 4.16 -24.94 -4.95
CA ARG A 173 5.54 -25.42 -4.83
C ARG A 173 6.22 -25.48 -6.21
N ARG A 174 5.59 -26.11 -7.19
CA ARG A 174 6.14 -26.20 -8.56
C ARG A 174 6.35 -24.80 -9.15
N TYR A 175 5.39 -23.90 -8.99
CA TYR A 175 5.48 -22.52 -9.46
C TYR A 175 6.65 -21.75 -8.82
N TYR A 176 6.85 -21.85 -7.51
CA TYR A 176 7.97 -21.18 -6.84
C TYR A 176 9.32 -21.85 -7.08
N MET A 177 9.35 -23.15 -7.33
CA MET A 177 10.58 -23.85 -7.72
C MET A 177 11.00 -23.54 -9.16
N SER A 178 10.07 -23.16 -10.02
CA SER A 178 10.36 -22.75 -11.38
C SER A 178 11.03 -21.36 -11.40
N ASN A 179 12.21 -21.30 -12.06
CA ASN A 179 12.93 -20.04 -12.31
C ASN A 179 12.62 -19.43 -13.69
N LEU A 180 11.65 -20.00 -14.42
CA LEU A 180 11.28 -19.52 -15.74
C LEU A 180 10.39 -18.26 -15.65
N CYS A 181 10.69 -17.29 -16.48
CA CYS A 181 9.82 -16.12 -16.74
C CYS A 181 10.09 -15.54 -18.12
N PHE A 182 9.15 -14.76 -18.62
CA PHE A 182 9.37 -13.95 -19.81
C PHE A 182 9.97 -12.61 -19.41
N ASP A 183 11.02 -12.18 -20.11
CA ASP A 183 11.60 -10.85 -19.92
C ASP A 183 10.70 -9.74 -20.47
N THR A 184 11.15 -8.48 -20.41
CA THR A 184 10.38 -7.34 -20.94
C THR A 184 10.30 -7.29 -22.46
N GLU A 185 11.04 -8.14 -23.18
CA GLU A 185 11.04 -8.29 -24.63
C GLU A 185 10.22 -9.51 -25.08
N GLY A 186 9.75 -10.32 -24.13
CA GLY A 186 8.95 -11.52 -24.37
C GLY A 186 9.78 -12.80 -24.58
N ASN A 187 11.08 -12.78 -24.29
CA ASN A 187 11.91 -13.98 -24.35
C ASN A 187 11.77 -14.80 -23.08
N LEU A 188 11.66 -16.11 -23.21
CA LEU A 188 11.68 -17.03 -22.06
C LEU A 188 13.11 -17.11 -21.51
N ILE A 189 13.29 -16.73 -20.25
CA ILE A 189 14.57 -16.74 -19.54
C ILE A 189 14.48 -17.53 -18.24
N GLU A 190 15.63 -18.01 -17.78
CA GLU A 190 15.77 -18.64 -16.45
C GLU A 190 16.42 -17.63 -15.50
N GLN A 191 15.67 -17.22 -14.47
CA GLN A 191 16.11 -16.24 -13.47
C GLN A 191 15.42 -16.52 -12.14
N TYR A 192 16.18 -16.54 -11.04
CA TYR A 192 15.60 -16.64 -9.70
C TYR A 192 14.73 -15.44 -9.37
N GLN A 193 13.47 -15.69 -8.98
CA GLN A 193 12.44 -14.65 -8.81
C GLN A 193 11.99 -14.46 -7.37
N SER A 194 12.53 -15.25 -6.42
CA SER A 194 12.19 -15.20 -4.99
C SER A 194 10.66 -15.22 -4.74
N LEU A 195 10.08 -14.22 -4.07
CA LEU A 195 8.64 -14.12 -3.80
C LEU A 195 7.80 -13.74 -5.04
N LYS A 196 8.41 -13.53 -6.20
CA LYS A 196 7.71 -13.13 -7.45
C LYS A 196 6.82 -11.90 -7.22
N GLN A 197 7.45 -10.73 -6.99
CA GLN A 197 6.74 -9.48 -6.70
C GLN A 197 5.67 -9.18 -7.76
N GLY A 198 4.41 -9.06 -7.36
CA GLY A 198 3.24 -8.92 -8.24
C GLY A 198 2.33 -10.15 -8.23
N CYS A 199 2.84 -11.32 -7.82
CA CYS A 199 2.03 -12.48 -7.53
C CYS A 199 1.19 -12.23 -6.26
N ALA A 200 -0.09 -12.60 -6.27
CA ALA A 200 -0.97 -12.36 -5.14
C ALA A 200 -0.51 -13.11 -3.87
N VAL A 201 -0.13 -14.37 -3.99
CA VAL A 201 0.31 -15.24 -2.86
C VAL A 201 1.59 -14.73 -2.20
N ALA A 202 2.39 -13.92 -2.91
CA ALA A 202 3.61 -13.32 -2.36
C ALA A 202 3.34 -12.49 -1.08
N SER A 203 2.14 -11.90 -0.96
CA SER A 203 1.76 -11.11 0.22
C SER A 203 1.60 -11.98 1.48
N PHE A 204 0.92 -13.12 1.38
CA PHE A 204 0.78 -14.07 2.48
C PHE A 204 2.14 -14.67 2.89
N LEU A 205 2.94 -15.10 1.90
CA LEU A 205 4.27 -15.64 2.16
C LEU A 205 5.17 -14.63 2.86
N ALA A 206 5.18 -13.37 2.40
CA ALA A 206 5.95 -12.30 3.00
C ALA A 206 5.54 -12.03 4.46
N ASP A 207 4.25 -12.09 4.77
CA ASP A 207 3.78 -11.84 6.13
C ASP A 207 4.07 -13.02 7.06
N THR A 208 3.89 -14.25 6.60
CA THR A 208 4.10 -15.48 7.39
C THR A 208 5.57 -15.74 7.69
N MET A 209 6.43 -15.54 6.72
CA MET A 209 7.86 -15.92 6.79
C MET A 209 8.62 -15.29 7.94
N LEU A 210 8.27 -14.08 8.34
CA LEU A 210 8.94 -13.34 9.40
C LEU A 210 8.28 -13.51 10.77
N TYR A 211 7.31 -14.42 10.91
CA TYR A 211 6.59 -14.68 12.16
C TYR A 211 7.51 -14.84 13.37
N HIS A 212 8.59 -15.64 13.21
CA HIS A 212 9.53 -15.89 14.30
C HIS A 212 10.24 -14.61 14.76
N ILE A 213 10.67 -13.78 13.82
CA ILE A 213 11.31 -12.48 14.12
C ILE A 213 10.34 -11.55 14.84
N ASP A 214 9.12 -11.44 14.29
CA ASP A 214 8.05 -10.63 14.87
C ASP A 214 7.75 -11.08 16.31
N SER A 215 7.65 -12.39 16.54
CA SER A 215 7.40 -12.97 17.85
C SER A 215 8.51 -12.67 18.87
N GLN A 216 9.78 -12.74 18.44
CA GLN A 216 10.90 -12.47 19.33
C GLN A 216 11.00 -10.99 19.73
N ILE A 217 10.86 -10.08 18.79
CA ILE A 217 10.92 -8.64 19.06
C ILE A 217 9.71 -8.20 19.88
N ASN A 218 8.53 -8.75 19.62
CA ASN A 218 7.31 -8.41 20.36
C ASN A 218 7.32 -8.84 21.85
N LYS A 219 8.27 -9.69 22.26
CA LYS A 219 8.50 -10.03 23.67
C LYS A 219 9.22 -8.92 24.45
N LEU A 220 9.86 -7.99 23.76
CA LEU A 220 10.53 -6.87 24.39
C LEU A 220 9.49 -5.84 24.88
N PRO A 221 9.80 -5.08 25.95
CA PRO A 221 8.92 -4.01 26.37
C PRO A 221 8.87 -2.90 25.33
N GLY A 222 7.66 -2.39 25.05
CA GLY A 222 7.45 -1.35 24.06
C GLY A 222 6.42 -1.74 23.01
N PHE A 223 6.53 -1.12 21.85
CA PHE A 223 5.64 -1.33 20.70
C PHE A 223 6.46 -1.71 19.48
N TYR A 224 6.11 -2.83 18.89
CA TYR A 224 6.70 -3.31 17.66
C TYR A 224 5.60 -3.46 16.59
N VAL A 225 5.88 -3.00 15.37
CA VAL A 225 5.00 -3.18 14.22
C VAL A 225 5.81 -3.40 12.95
N ARG A 226 5.35 -4.31 12.13
CA ARG A 226 5.84 -4.54 10.77
C ARG A 226 4.74 -4.31 9.74
N TYR A 227 5.09 -3.68 8.64
CA TYR A 227 4.23 -3.51 7.49
C TYR A 227 4.99 -3.92 6.22
N SER A 228 4.88 -5.19 5.83
CA SER A 228 5.70 -5.82 4.79
C SER A 228 7.20 -5.76 5.13
N ASP A 229 7.98 -4.98 4.39
CA ASP A 229 9.40 -4.71 4.59
C ASP A 229 9.70 -3.53 5.54
N ASP A 230 8.72 -2.69 5.83
CA ASP A 230 8.84 -1.58 6.78
C ASP A 230 8.67 -2.07 8.23
N ILE A 231 9.70 -1.90 9.05
CA ILE A 231 9.76 -2.34 10.44
C ILE A 231 9.91 -1.11 11.35
N LEU A 232 9.17 -1.09 12.47
CA LEU A 232 9.28 -0.03 13.47
C LEU A 232 9.19 -0.61 14.89
N TYR A 233 10.13 -0.19 15.74
CA TYR A 233 10.12 -0.46 17.18
C TYR A 233 10.18 0.86 17.95
N VAL A 234 9.32 1.01 18.94
CA VAL A 234 9.30 2.14 19.89
C VAL A 234 9.27 1.57 21.31
N GLY A 235 10.33 1.81 22.07
CA GLY A 235 10.43 1.26 23.42
C GLY A 235 11.82 1.45 24.02
N PRO A 236 12.02 0.95 25.27
CA PRO A 236 13.25 1.20 26.04
C PRO A 236 14.46 0.38 25.59
N GLU A 237 14.28 -0.66 24.77
CA GLU A 237 15.36 -1.59 24.37
C GLU A 237 15.62 -1.59 22.86
N PRO A 238 15.88 -0.42 22.19
CA PRO A 238 16.03 -0.37 20.74
C PRO A 238 17.24 -1.14 20.22
N ASP A 239 18.35 -1.14 20.95
CA ASP A 239 19.56 -1.85 20.56
C ASP A 239 19.38 -3.38 20.60
N LYS A 240 18.67 -3.88 21.61
CA LYS A 240 18.36 -5.30 21.75
C LYS A 240 17.39 -5.75 20.64
N ALA A 241 16.37 -4.95 20.35
CA ALA A 241 15.45 -5.22 19.25
C ALA A 241 16.18 -5.25 17.90
N MET A 242 17.07 -4.28 17.66
CA MET A 242 17.90 -4.24 16.45
C MET A 242 18.87 -5.41 16.37
N TYR A 243 19.46 -5.84 17.48
CA TYR A 243 20.32 -7.01 17.52
C TYR A 243 19.58 -8.30 17.16
N ILE A 244 18.40 -8.53 17.74
CA ILE A 244 17.52 -9.68 17.39
C ILE A 244 17.20 -9.63 15.91
N LEU A 245 16.73 -8.48 15.40
CA LEU A 245 16.37 -8.31 13.99
C LEU A 245 17.53 -8.68 13.05
N LYS A 246 18.70 -8.12 13.29
CA LYS A 246 19.89 -8.40 12.46
C LYS A 246 20.33 -9.85 12.54
N THR A 247 20.33 -10.43 13.73
CA THR A 247 20.75 -11.81 13.95
C THR A 247 19.84 -12.79 13.21
N GLU A 248 18.54 -12.65 13.37
CA GLU A 248 17.57 -13.54 12.74
C GLU A 248 17.53 -13.38 11.21
N LEU A 249 17.59 -12.14 10.71
CA LEU A 249 17.70 -11.89 9.27
C LEU A 249 18.97 -12.50 8.67
N ASN A 250 20.10 -12.40 9.36
CA ASN A 250 21.35 -13.02 8.88
C ASN A 250 21.25 -14.54 8.78
N LYS A 251 20.57 -15.21 9.74
CA LYS A 251 20.28 -16.65 9.64
C LYS A 251 19.46 -16.98 8.39
N MET A 252 18.55 -16.09 8.01
CA MET A 252 17.75 -16.18 6.79
C MET A 252 18.49 -15.72 5.53
N GLN A 253 19.76 -15.34 5.61
CA GLN A 253 20.53 -14.75 4.50
C GLN A 253 19.93 -13.47 3.94
N MET A 254 19.18 -12.75 4.76
CA MET A 254 18.53 -11.48 4.44
C MET A 254 19.22 -10.33 5.15
N LYS A 255 19.05 -9.11 4.63
CA LYS A 255 19.74 -7.92 5.14
C LYS A 255 18.78 -6.74 5.27
N LEU A 256 19.05 -5.88 6.24
CA LEU A 256 18.48 -4.54 6.31
C LEU A 256 19.06 -3.65 5.22
N ASN A 257 18.27 -2.69 4.76
CA ASN A 257 18.77 -1.62 3.91
C ASN A 257 19.45 -0.55 4.79
N PRO A 258 20.81 -0.44 4.77
CA PRO A 258 21.50 0.45 5.70
C PRO A 258 21.15 1.93 5.50
N LYS A 259 20.69 2.32 4.30
CA LYS A 259 20.26 3.69 4.01
C LYS A 259 18.86 4.03 4.55
N LYS A 260 18.12 3.03 5.03
CA LYS A 260 16.76 3.17 5.54
C LYS A 260 16.63 2.75 7.02
N VAL A 261 17.74 2.47 7.68
CA VAL A 261 17.76 2.34 9.14
C VAL A 261 17.88 3.73 9.75
N GLU A 262 16.90 4.09 10.56
CA GLU A 262 16.78 5.41 11.16
C GLU A 262 16.45 5.30 12.64
N THR A 263 17.26 5.94 13.50
CA THR A 263 16.98 6.08 14.93
C THR A 263 15.89 7.14 15.12
N LEU A 264 14.86 6.80 15.89
CA LEU A 264 13.76 7.70 16.18
C LEU A 264 14.07 8.52 17.41
N HIS A 265 13.97 9.84 17.28
CA HIS A 265 14.22 10.81 18.36
C HIS A 265 12.93 11.55 18.73
N LYS A 266 12.85 12.00 19.98
CA LYS A 266 11.68 12.65 20.58
C LYS A 266 11.17 13.84 19.76
N ASP A 267 12.07 14.70 19.30
CA ASP A 267 11.71 15.97 18.64
C ASP A 267 12.03 16.01 17.15
N LYS A 268 12.25 14.85 16.52
CA LYS A 268 12.53 14.78 15.09
C LYS A 268 11.38 14.14 14.31
N TRP A 269 11.12 14.71 13.15
CA TRP A 269 10.22 14.12 12.18
C TRP A 269 10.86 12.90 11.51
N PHE A 270 10.08 11.85 11.31
CA PHE A 270 10.48 10.69 10.51
C PHE A 270 9.37 10.28 9.56
N LYS A 271 9.74 9.56 8.50
CA LYS A 271 8.78 9.07 7.49
C LYS A 271 8.41 7.63 7.77
N PHE A 272 7.09 7.31 7.77
CA PHE A 272 6.57 5.95 7.87
C PHE A 272 5.29 5.79 7.02
N LEU A 273 5.22 4.73 6.19
CA LEU A 273 4.07 4.39 5.33
C LEU A 273 3.49 5.56 4.53
N GLY A 274 4.36 6.42 4.00
CA GLY A 274 3.95 7.57 3.20
C GLY A 274 3.49 8.80 3.98
N PHE A 275 3.55 8.77 5.31
CA PHE A 275 3.32 9.90 6.20
C PHE A 275 4.62 10.34 6.87
N THR A 276 4.62 11.50 7.49
CA THR A 276 5.65 11.99 8.41
C THR A 276 5.05 12.17 9.77
N LEU A 277 5.77 11.73 10.79
CA LEU A 277 5.32 11.72 12.18
C LEU A 277 6.32 12.43 13.07
N LYS A 278 5.79 13.17 14.07
CA LYS A 278 6.54 13.75 15.20
C LYS A 278 5.61 13.80 16.39
N SER A 279 5.90 13.05 17.46
CA SER A 279 5.00 12.94 18.61
C SER A 279 3.57 12.53 18.17
N ASN A 280 2.55 13.32 18.48
CA ASN A 280 1.16 13.13 18.05
C ASN A 280 0.81 13.80 16.72
N LEU A 281 1.78 14.42 16.04
CA LEU A 281 1.56 15.11 14.77
C LEU A 281 1.76 14.15 13.61
N ILE A 282 0.82 14.15 12.68
CA ILE A 282 0.84 13.35 11.47
C ILE A 282 0.62 14.26 10.26
N SER A 283 1.57 14.26 9.35
CA SER A 283 1.52 14.97 8.08
C SER A 283 1.86 14.07 6.89
N LEU A 284 1.88 14.60 5.68
CA LEU A 284 2.21 13.85 4.48
C LEU A 284 3.72 13.82 4.21
N SER A 285 4.20 12.70 3.68
CA SER A 285 5.57 12.63 3.16
C SER A 285 5.74 13.46 1.88
N LYS A 286 6.99 13.88 1.59
CA LYS A 286 7.36 14.60 0.35
C LYS A 286 6.84 13.91 -0.91
N SER A 287 6.97 12.59 -0.98
CA SER A 287 6.54 11.82 -2.13
C SER A 287 5.00 11.90 -2.31
N ARG A 288 4.24 11.78 -1.23
CA ARG A 288 2.77 11.94 -1.28
C ARG A 288 2.34 13.34 -1.69
N ILE A 289 3.01 14.37 -1.17
CA ILE A 289 2.73 15.76 -1.57
C ILE A 289 3.00 15.96 -3.05
N LYS A 290 4.15 15.48 -3.56
CA LYS A 290 4.46 15.56 -4.99
C LYS A 290 3.45 14.81 -5.85
N SER A 291 3.03 13.62 -5.44
CA SER A 291 2.02 12.84 -6.15
C SER A 291 0.66 13.57 -6.16
N PHE A 292 0.24 14.12 -5.01
CA PHE A 292 -0.95 14.95 -4.90
C PHE A 292 -0.90 16.14 -5.86
N GLN A 293 0.19 16.90 -5.81
CA GLN A 293 0.40 18.07 -6.68
C GLN A 293 0.31 17.68 -8.17
N LYS A 294 0.99 16.63 -8.56
CA LYS A 294 0.99 16.11 -9.93
C LYS A 294 -0.41 15.72 -10.42
N GLU A 295 -1.20 15.08 -9.55
CA GLU A 295 -2.56 14.65 -9.88
C GLU A 295 -3.53 15.84 -9.99
N ILE A 296 -3.43 16.84 -9.10
CA ILE A 296 -4.24 18.06 -9.20
C ILE A 296 -3.88 18.84 -10.48
N GLU A 297 -2.58 19.05 -10.74
CA GLU A 297 -2.15 19.72 -11.98
C GLU A 297 -2.62 18.99 -13.24
N LYS A 298 -2.54 17.65 -13.27
CA LYS A 298 -2.99 16.82 -14.39
C LYS A 298 -4.49 17.02 -14.68
N ARG A 299 -5.29 17.24 -13.65
CA ARG A 299 -6.75 17.39 -13.73
C ARG A 299 -7.19 18.82 -14.01
N THR A 300 -6.28 19.78 -13.90
CA THR A 300 -6.53 21.22 -14.01
C THR A 300 -5.63 21.85 -15.07
N ILE A 301 -4.60 22.57 -14.66
CA ILE A 301 -3.74 23.42 -15.48
C ILE A 301 -2.98 22.72 -16.62
N LYS A 302 -2.78 21.40 -16.54
CA LYS A 302 -2.14 20.61 -17.60
C LYS A 302 -3.12 20.12 -18.67
N LYS A 303 -4.43 20.23 -18.44
CA LYS A 303 -5.43 19.99 -19.48
C LYS A 303 -5.60 21.23 -20.34
N LYS A 304 -5.45 21.07 -21.67
CA LYS A 304 -5.72 22.15 -22.60
C LYS A 304 -7.22 22.47 -22.61
N ASN A 305 -7.57 23.77 -22.57
CA ASN A 305 -8.94 24.30 -22.74
C ASN A 305 -9.98 23.68 -21.79
N ILE A 306 -9.59 23.27 -20.58
CA ILE A 306 -10.54 22.75 -19.59
C ILE A 306 -11.38 23.89 -19.01
N ARG A 307 -12.70 23.73 -19.01
CA ARG A 307 -13.60 24.64 -18.28
C ARG A 307 -13.44 24.44 -16.78
N MET A 308 -13.64 25.52 -16.00
CA MET A 308 -13.53 25.44 -14.54
C MET A 308 -14.46 24.39 -13.92
N SER A 309 -15.72 24.31 -14.38
CA SER A 309 -16.69 23.32 -13.93
C SER A 309 -16.22 21.86 -14.14
N ASP A 310 -15.61 21.59 -15.30
CA ASP A 310 -15.08 20.26 -15.62
C ASP A 310 -13.82 19.95 -14.79
N ALA A 311 -13.00 20.98 -14.51
CA ALA A 311 -11.85 20.86 -13.63
C ALA A 311 -12.29 20.55 -12.19
N VAL A 312 -13.31 21.25 -11.67
CA VAL A 312 -13.90 21.01 -10.35
C VAL A 312 -14.43 19.58 -10.24
N ARG A 313 -15.24 19.14 -11.22
CA ARG A 313 -15.76 17.75 -11.25
C ARG A 313 -14.63 16.71 -11.28
N SER A 314 -13.60 16.93 -12.09
CA SER A 314 -12.44 16.03 -12.19
C SER A 314 -11.63 15.96 -10.89
N VAL A 315 -11.47 17.08 -10.20
CA VAL A 315 -10.79 17.18 -8.90
C VAL A 315 -11.61 16.52 -7.81
N ASN A 316 -12.91 16.80 -7.71
CA ASN A 316 -13.81 16.18 -6.73
C ASN A 316 -13.83 14.65 -6.89
N ARG A 317 -13.91 14.17 -8.13
CA ARG A 317 -13.87 12.72 -8.41
C ARG A 317 -12.58 12.08 -7.91
N TYR A 318 -11.44 12.72 -8.07
CA TYR A 318 -10.17 12.21 -7.55
C TYR A 318 -10.10 12.29 -6.02
N LEU A 319 -10.46 13.44 -5.46
CA LEU A 319 -10.30 13.68 -4.03
C LEU A 319 -11.29 12.86 -3.20
N TYR A 320 -12.57 12.84 -3.58
CA TYR A 320 -13.64 12.42 -2.70
C TYR A 320 -14.34 11.13 -3.13
N TYR A 321 -14.48 10.89 -4.44
CA TYR A 321 -15.15 9.71 -4.94
C TYR A 321 -14.20 8.52 -5.13
N GLY A 322 -13.08 8.73 -5.81
CA GLY A 322 -12.09 7.68 -6.09
C GLY A 322 -12.70 6.51 -6.88
N ASN A 323 -12.70 5.32 -6.30
CA ASN A 323 -13.36 4.12 -6.79
C ASN A 323 -14.64 3.76 -6.01
N GLY A 324 -15.23 4.72 -5.29
CA GLY A 324 -16.40 4.56 -4.45
C GLY A 324 -16.06 4.27 -2.98
N GLU A 325 -15.20 3.30 -2.69
CA GLU A 325 -14.81 2.95 -1.31
C GLU A 325 -13.53 3.69 -0.86
N TYR A 326 -12.56 3.81 -1.76
CA TYR A 326 -11.26 4.39 -1.48
C TYR A 326 -11.00 5.62 -2.35
N SER A 327 -11.06 6.79 -1.73
CA SER A 327 -10.65 8.06 -2.34
C SER A 327 -9.38 8.59 -1.66
N TRP A 328 -8.75 9.59 -2.29
CA TRP A 328 -7.63 10.28 -1.65
C TRP A 328 -8.02 10.82 -0.27
N ALA A 329 -9.20 11.45 -0.19
CA ALA A 329 -9.70 12.03 1.05
C ALA A 329 -9.94 10.98 2.14
N THR A 330 -10.58 9.85 1.82
CA THR A 330 -10.84 8.80 2.82
C THR A 330 -9.56 8.14 3.35
N GLN A 331 -8.49 8.13 2.56
CA GLN A 331 -7.20 7.56 2.94
C GLN A 331 -6.26 8.54 3.68
N VAL A 332 -6.53 9.84 3.61
CA VAL A 332 -5.59 10.86 4.07
C VAL A 332 -6.20 11.77 5.13
N LEU A 333 -7.37 12.36 4.87
CA LEU A 333 -7.94 13.39 5.74
C LEU A 333 -8.22 12.93 7.18
N PRO A 334 -8.70 11.70 7.44
CA PRO A 334 -8.91 11.24 8.82
C PRO A 334 -7.62 11.00 9.60
N ILE A 335 -6.46 10.98 8.91
CA ILE A 335 -5.19 10.58 9.48
C ILE A 335 -4.33 11.79 9.80
N ILE A 336 -4.21 12.74 8.87
CA ILE A 336 -3.41 13.95 9.06
C ILE A 336 -4.12 14.91 10.02
N ASN A 337 -3.34 15.47 10.96
CA ASN A 337 -3.85 16.36 12.01
C ASN A 337 -3.10 17.69 12.12
N VAL A 338 -2.28 18.03 11.11
CA VAL A 338 -1.60 19.34 11.02
C VAL A 338 -2.46 20.26 10.18
N ASP A 339 -3.27 21.12 10.82
CA ASP A 339 -4.23 22.00 10.15
C ASP A 339 -3.61 22.91 9.10
N GLN A 340 -2.42 23.44 9.36
CA GLN A 340 -1.70 24.29 8.41
C GLN A 340 -1.41 23.54 7.11
N ASP A 341 -1.08 22.26 7.19
CA ASP A 341 -0.80 21.43 6.01
C ASP A 341 -2.06 21.20 5.19
N ILE A 342 -3.20 20.92 5.85
CA ILE A 342 -4.50 20.73 5.19
C ILE A 342 -4.91 22.02 4.46
N ASN A 343 -4.77 23.17 5.12
CA ASN A 343 -5.07 24.47 4.54
C ASN A 343 -4.15 24.80 3.36
N THR A 344 -2.87 24.42 3.44
CA THR A 344 -1.90 24.64 2.35
C THR A 344 -2.20 23.76 1.14
N LEU A 345 -2.56 22.49 1.35
CA LEU A 345 -3.01 21.59 0.28
C LEU A 345 -4.28 22.13 -0.38
N ASN A 346 -5.25 22.59 0.43
CA ASN A 346 -6.48 23.18 -0.06
C ASN A 346 -6.23 24.45 -0.89
N ALA A 347 -5.37 25.33 -0.41
CA ALA A 347 -5.00 26.55 -1.15
C ALA A 347 -4.36 26.22 -2.51
N PHE A 348 -3.55 25.16 -2.58
CA PHE A 348 -2.98 24.69 -3.85
C PHE A 348 -4.06 24.22 -4.83
N VAL A 349 -5.04 23.43 -4.36
CA VAL A 349 -6.17 22.99 -5.19
C VAL A 349 -6.94 24.18 -5.74
N MET A 350 -7.31 25.11 -4.85
CA MET A 350 -8.06 26.32 -5.24
C MET A 350 -7.30 27.18 -6.26
N ASP A 351 -5.98 27.31 -6.10
CA ASP A 351 -5.16 28.04 -7.07
C ASP A 351 -5.13 27.36 -8.45
N CYS A 352 -5.03 26.03 -8.47
CA CYS A 352 -5.08 25.28 -9.72
C CYS A 352 -6.44 25.43 -10.42
N LEU A 353 -7.55 25.40 -9.67
CA LEU A 353 -8.89 25.61 -10.20
C LEU A 353 -9.08 27.06 -10.73
N ARG A 354 -8.66 28.05 -9.98
CA ARG A 354 -8.71 29.49 -10.44
C ARG A 354 -7.85 29.74 -11.67
N ALA A 355 -6.71 29.02 -11.78
CA ALA A 355 -5.85 29.11 -12.95
C ALA A 355 -6.54 28.58 -14.22
N CYS A 356 -7.47 27.64 -14.11
CA CYS A 356 -8.30 27.20 -15.23
C CYS A 356 -9.26 28.30 -15.71
N GLN A 357 -9.82 29.09 -14.79
CA GLN A 357 -10.71 30.20 -15.14
C GLN A 357 -9.96 31.39 -15.79
N THR A 358 -8.75 31.68 -15.31
CA THR A 358 -7.98 32.86 -15.74
C THR A 358 -6.98 32.54 -16.84
N GLU A 359 -6.94 31.30 -17.33
CA GLU A 359 -5.96 30.76 -18.31
C GLU A 359 -4.48 30.93 -17.89
N LYS A 360 -4.22 31.30 -16.64
CA LYS A 360 -2.89 31.44 -16.08
C LYS A 360 -2.34 30.06 -15.68
N LYS A 361 -1.44 29.51 -16.51
CA LYS A 361 -0.92 28.13 -16.37
C LYS A 361 0.16 27.94 -15.30
N LYS A 362 0.60 28.98 -14.60
CA LYS A 362 1.67 28.88 -13.58
C LYS A 362 1.08 29.06 -12.19
N VAL A 363 1.07 27.98 -11.43
CA VAL A 363 0.72 27.95 -10.01
C VAL A 363 1.96 27.64 -9.20
N GLY A 364 2.13 28.27 -8.03
CA GLY A 364 3.22 27.95 -7.13
C GLY A 364 3.16 26.50 -6.65
N GLY A 365 4.29 25.81 -6.60
CA GLY A 365 4.36 24.45 -6.09
C GLY A 365 4.17 24.39 -4.57
N LEU A 366 3.87 23.21 -4.05
CA LEU A 366 3.94 22.91 -2.63
C LEU A 366 5.39 22.63 -2.25
N GLY A 367 5.92 23.37 -1.30
CA GLY A 367 7.24 23.17 -0.73
C GLY A 367 7.17 22.41 0.61
N CYS A 368 8.27 21.77 0.98
CA CYS A 368 8.45 21.20 2.30
C CYS A 368 9.67 21.81 2.97
N VAL A 369 9.57 22.17 4.23
CA VAL A 369 10.74 22.57 5.04
C VAL A 369 11.38 21.30 5.60
N THR A 370 12.54 20.94 5.08
CA THR A 370 13.29 19.75 5.54
C THR A 370 14.60 20.08 6.21
N ASP A 371 15.11 21.31 6.03
CA ASP A 371 16.49 21.64 6.37
C ASP A 371 16.74 21.82 7.88
N ARG A 372 15.69 21.83 8.69
CA ARG A 372 15.78 22.02 10.16
C ARG A 372 15.21 20.87 10.97
N GLY A 373 14.91 19.73 10.35
CA GLY A 373 14.28 18.60 11.05
C GLY A 373 12.77 18.74 11.30
N ASP A 374 12.19 19.88 11.02
CA ASP A 374 10.73 20.09 11.02
C ASP A 374 10.18 19.88 9.61
N TYR A 375 9.08 19.13 9.53
CA TYR A 375 8.45 18.76 8.27
C TYR A 375 7.09 19.45 8.17
N THR A 376 7.06 20.61 7.52
CA THR A 376 5.82 21.30 7.23
C THR A 376 5.59 21.42 5.74
N ILE A 377 4.35 21.37 5.31
CA ILE A 377 3.97 21.64 3.94
C ILE A 377 3.93 23.16 3.76
N LEU A 378 4.80 23.66 2.89
CA LEU A 378 4.78 25.08 2.51
C LEU A 378 4.31 25.27 1.09
N ARG A 379 3.53 26.30 0.89
CA ARG A 379 3.16 26.77 -0.45
C ARG A 379 4.37 27.40 -1.13
N GLY A 380 4.67 26.98 -2.37
CA GLY A 380 5.78 27.52 -3.14
C GLY A 380 5.65 29.04 -3.41
N LYS A 381 6.79 29.73 -3.36
CA LYS A 381 6.89 31.16 -3.72
C LYS A 381 6.99 31.32 -5.24
N GLY A 382 5.86 31.45 -5.94
CA GLY A 382 5.82 31.75 -7.38
C GLY A 382 5.32 33.19 -7.64
N LYS A 383 5.86 33.86 -8.65
CA LYS A 383 5.40 35.23 -9.03
C LYS A 383 3.88 35.31 -9.31
N ASN A 384 3.26 34.23 -9.80
CA ASN A 384 1.84 34.17 -10.12
C ASN A 384 0.93 33.83 -8.92
N VAL A 385 1.47 33.40 -7.79
CA VAL A 385 0.72 33.15 -6.55
C VAL A 385 0.16 34.46 -5.96
N LYS A 386 0.86 35.59 -6.14
CA LYS A 386 0.39 36.91 -5.65
C LYS A 386 -0.88 37.36 -6.36
N ALA A 387 -1.03 37.10 -7.65
CA ALA A 387 -2.20 37.53 -8.42
C ALA A 387 -3.50 36.79 -8.04
N ASN A 388 -3.38 35.58 -7.54
CA ASN A 388 -4.52 34.76 -7.10
C ASN A 388 -4.87 34.96 -5.61
N ARG A 389 -3.97 35.55 -4.80
CA ARG A 389 -4.16 35.75 -3.36
C ARG A 389 -5.24 36.77 -3.00
N ASN A 390 -5.50 37.72 -3.86
CA ASN A 390 -6.52 38.75 -3.62
C ASN A 390 -7.97 38.22 -3.74
N LYS A 391 -8.15 36.94 -4.07
CA LYS A 391 -9.45 36.26 -4.16
C LYS A 391 -9.54 35.03 -3.20
N THR A 392 -8.86 35.10 -2.05
CA THR A 392 -8.73 33.96 -1.13
C THR A 392 -10.02 33.54 -0.45
N ASP A 393 -11.02 34.42 -0.41
CA ASP A 393 -12.28 34.22 0.32
C ASP A 393 -13.46 33.80 -0.56
N GLU A 394 -13.30 33.78 -1.89
CA GLU A 394 -14.36 33.32 -2.78
C GLU A 394 -14.40 31.78 -2.83
N ASN A 395 -15.50 31.20 -2.37
CA ASN A 395 -15.81 29.80 -2.59
C ASN A 395 -15.86 29.51 -4.09
N ILE A 396 -15.25 28.39 -4.49
CA ILE A 396 -15.37 27.90 -5.86
C ILE A 396 -16.63 27.04 -5.91
N GLU A 397 -17.58 27.42 -6.76
CA GLU A 397 -18.84 26.70 -6.93
C GLU A 397 -18.59 25.22 -7.22
N GLY A 398 -19.28 24.35 -6.48
CA GLY A 398 -19.16 22.92 -6.59
C GLY A 398 -17.89 22.30 -5.99
N TYR A 399 -17.00 23.10 -5.33
CA TYR A 399 -15.82 22.59 -4.64
C TYR A 399 -15.92 22.79 -3.13
N TYR A 400 -15.86 21.70 -2.36
CA TYR A 400 -15.75 21.75 -0.91
C TYR A 400 -14.29 21.73 -0.47
N THR A 401 -13.94 22.53 0.53
CA THR A 401 -12.57 22.60 1.03
C THR A 401 -12.17 21.30 1.74
N LEU A 402 -10.88 20.96 1.68
CA LEU A 402 -10.35 19.78 2.33
C LEU A 402 -10.65 19.77 3.85
N LYS A 403 -10.65 20.96 4.49
CA LYS A 403 -10.97 21.07 5.92
C LYS A 403 -12.44 20.81 6.21
N CYS A 404 -13.34 21.33 5.38
CA CYS A 404 -14.77 21.04 5.49
C CYS A 404 -15.04 19.55 5.37
N MET A 405 -14.44 18.89 4.35
CA MET A 405 -14.61 17.46 4.11
C MET A 405 -13.96 16.62 5.22
N GLN A 406 -12.82 17.05 5.78
CA GLN A 406 -12.23 16.39 6.95
C GLN A 406 -13.16 16.45 8.15
N ASN A 407 -13.70 17.61 8.46
CA ASN A 407 -14.63 17.79 9.58
C ASN A 407 -15.89 16.92 9.39
N SER A 408 -16.45 16.89 8.18
CA SER A 408 -17.59 16.03 7.88
C SER A 408 -17.30 14.54 8.10
N MET A 409 -16.13 14.07 7.70
CA MET A 409 -15.71 12.68 7.94
C MET A 409 -15.57 12.34 9.42
N LEU A 410 -14.98 13.25 10.21
CA LEU A 410 -14.66 13.00 11.63
C LEU A 410 -15.89 13.14 12.52
N ILE A 411 -16.82 14.04 12.18
CA ILE A 411 -18.01 14.35 13.01
C ILE A 411 -19.22 13.52 12.59
N CYS A 412 -19.47 13.41 11.27
CA CYS A 412 -20.68 12.76 10.76
C CYS A 412 -20.44 12.14 9.37
N ARG A 413 -20.03 10.89 9.32
CA ARG A 413 -19.75 10.18 8.07
C ARG A 413 -20.93 10.17 7.07
N PRO A 414 -22.20 9.99 7.49
CA PRO A 414 -23.34 10.11 6.57
C PRO A 414 -23.43 11.46 5.85
N VAL A 415 -23.09 12.56 6.54
CA VAL A 415 -23.03 13.90 5.90
C VAL A 415 -21.94 13.95 4.84
N TYR A 416 -20.76 13.43 5.13
CA TYR A 416 -19.70 13.30 4.13
C TYR A 416 -20.15 12.51 2.90
N GLU A 417 -20.78 11.38 3.09
CA GLU A 417 -21.27 10.52 1.99
C GLU A 417 -22.35 11.20 1.16
N THR A 418 -23.24 11.98 1.79
CA THR A 418 -24.24 12.79 1.09
C THR A 418 -23.58 13.85 0.23
N ILE A 419 -22.63 14.62 0.79
CA ILE A 419 -21.88 15.63 0.04
C ILE A 419 -21.17 14.99 -1.17
N VAL A 420 -20.53 13.83 -0.99
CA VAL A 420 -19.82 13.16 -2.09
C VAL A 420 -20.76 12.74 -3.21
N ARG A 421 -21.98 12.29 -2.90
CA ARG A 421 -23.00 11.95 -3.93
C ARG A 421 -23.41 13.17 -4.76
N GLU A 422 -23.50 14.34 -4.14
CA GLU A 422 -23.85 15.59 -4.82
C GLU A 422 -22.70 16.13 -5.70
N LEU A 423 -21.43 15.78 -5.38
CA LEU A 423 -20.25 16.27 -6.08
C LEU A 423 -19.89 15.47 -7.34
N VAL A 424 -20.49 14.32 -7.58
CA VAL A 424 -20.16 13.36 -8.65
C VAL A 424 -21.32 13.21 -9.61
#